data_5166357ff5820d34319188325c9d82b5
#
_entry.id   5166357ff5820d34319188325c9d82b5
#
_cell.length_a   1.000
_cell.length_b   1.000
_cell.length_c   1.000
_cell.angle_alpha   90.00
_cell.angle_beta   90.00
_cell.angle_gamma   90.00
#
_symmetry.space_group_name_H-M   'P 1'
#
loop_
_entity.id
_entity.type
_entity.pdbx_description
1 polymer ?
#
loop_
_entity_poly.entity_id
_entity_poly.type
_entity_poly.pdbx_seq_one_letter_code
_entity_poly.pdbx_strand_id
1 'polypeptide(L)'
;MATMQPIYHSFELPTDTRWMKIPEFSPHAYEVEVAEYKGTTNKVVMIIVWKWGTTSGYQNKYITIASNLAEKYGVNVFVVENPWISRDDPKLFIECAMNFVEEQMKKSGFDDWEIYGMGHSAGAHFWGRFWYLFPRVKKLLLINPVLSVNFFKLKDALIAYPWELKIIQWSKDHDFFYVPLLDPIKTDQKQVIILDWVNHEFSNDWGFDLFLSLAEQYLF
;
A
#
# COMPACT_ATOMS: atom_id res chain seq x y z
N MET A 1 -11.76 24.00 -7.64
CA MET A 1 -12.23 22.73 -8.20
C MET A 1 -12.91 21.95 -7.09
N ALA A 2 -14.01 21.26 -7.35
CA ALA A 2 -14.64 20.41 -6.33
C ALA A 2 -13.75 19.17 -6.17
N THR A 3 -13.26 18.93 -4.95
CA THR A 3 -12.44 17.76 -4.64
C THR A 3 -13.28 16.50 -4.84
N MET A 4 -12.75 15.52 -5.58
CA MET A 4 -13.40 14.23 -5.78
C MET A 4 -13.67 13.58 -4.42
N GLN A 5 -14.88 13.09 -4.21
CA GLN A 5 -15.25 12.43 -2.95
C GLN A 5 -15.10 10.92 -3.09
N PRO A 6 -14.61 10.22 -2.05
CA PRO A 6 -14.52 8.76 -2.07
C PRO A 6 -15.90 8.10 -1.94
N ILE A 7 -16.00 6.91 -2.52
CA ILE A 7 -17.07 5.95 -2.21
C ILE A 7 -16.49 4.98 -1.20
N TYR A 8 -17.12 4.86 -0.03
CA TYR A 8 -16.68 3.93 1.01
C TYR A 8 -17.34 2.58 0.83
N HIS A 9 -16.53 1.55 0.96
CA HIS A 9 -16.90 0.13 0.91
C HIS A 9 -16.28 -0.58 2.09
N SER A 10 -16.67 -1.84 2.30
CA SER A 10 -15.96 -2.77 3.16
C SER A 10 -15.88 -4.17 2.54
N PHE A 11 -14.92 -4.97 2.98
CA PHE A 11 -14.87 -6.40 2.73
C PHE A 11 -14.56 -7.14 4.03
N GLU A 12 -15.03 -8.38 4.12
CA GLU A 12 -14.76 -9.23 5.27
C GLU A 12 -13.35 -9.85 5.17
N LEU A 13 -12.55 -9.67 6.22
CA LEU A 13 -11.31 -10.42 6.42
C LEU A 13 -11.61 -11.57 7.39
N PRO A 14 -11.58 -12.82 6.93
CA PRO A 14 -11.77 -13.98 7.80
C PRO A 14 -10.72 -14.00 8.91
N THR A 15 -11.16 -14.22 10.13
CA THR A 15 -10.28 -14.27 11.29
C THR A 15 -10.22 -15.69 11.84
N ASP A 16 -9.02 -16.23 12.00
CA ASP A 16 -8.83 -17.46 12.76
C ASP A 16 -8.84 -17.15 14.26
N THR A 17 -9.99 -17.30 14.88
CA THR A 17 -10.22 -16.96 16.29
C THR A 17 -9.46 -17.82 17.29
N ARG A 18 -8.75 -18.87 16.84
CA ARG A 18 -7.97 -19.74 17.73
C ARG A 18 -6.95 -19.00 18.57
N TRP A 19 -6.52 -17.81 18.14
CA TRP A 19 -5.52 -17.00 18.81
C TRP A 19 -6.11 -15.82 19.62
N MET A 20 -7.38 -15.50 19.41
CA MET A 20 -8.04 -14.38 20.11
C MET A 20 -8.79 -14.87 21.36
N LYS A 21 -8.18 -14.73 22.51
CA LYS A 21 -8.85 -14.87 23.82
C LYS A 21 -9.59 -13.59 24.24
N ILE A 22 -10.09 -12.80 23.30
CA ILE A 22 -10.84 -11.59 23.60
C ILE A 22 -12.32 -11.86 23.32
N PRO A 23 -13.16 -12.02 24.39
CA PRO A 23 -14.56 -12.44 24.23
C PRO A 23 -15.46 -11.44 23.51
N GLU A 24 -15.01 -10.20 23.29
CA GLU A 24 -15.84 -9.08 22.80
C GLU A 24 -15.80 -8.89 21.28
N PHE A 25 -14.94 -9.61 20.55
CA PHE A 25 -14.90 -9.52 19.09
C PHE A 25 -15.68 -10.66 18.45
N SER A 26 -16.50 -10.30 17.47
CA SER A 26 -17.25 -11.27 16.64
C SER A 26 -16.28 -12.34 16.12
N PRO A 27 -16.61 -13.63 16.30
CA PRO A 27 -15.65 -14.71 16.15
C PRO A 27 -15.24 -15.05 14.70
N HIS A 28 -15.74 -14.39 13.66
CA HIS A 28 -15.62 -14.93 12.31
C HIS A 28 -15.08 -14.01 11.23
N ALA A 29 -15.16 -12.68 11.38
CA ALA A 29 -14.65 -11.75 10.37
C ALA A 29 -14.40 -10.35 10.95
N TYR A 30 -13.46 -9.61 10.34
CA TYR A 30 -13.22 -8.20 10.55
C TYR A 30 -13.60 -7.44 9.27
N GLU A 31 -14.38 -6.37 9.40
CA GLU A 31 -14.71 -5.50 8.27
C GLU A 31 -13.56 -4.53 7.99
N VAL A 32 -12.95 -4.67 6.81
CA VAL A 32 -11.86 -3.79 6.34
C VAL A 32 -12.47 -2.68 5.49
N GLU A 33 -12.24 -1.41 5.89
CA GLU A 33 -12.71 -0.26 5.12
C GLU A 33 -11.84 -0.02 3.87
N VAL A 34 -12.50 0.35 2.77
CA VAL A 34 -11.88 0.77 1.52
C VAL A 34 -12.50 2.07 1.03
N ALA A 35 -11.65 3.08 0.76
CA ALA A 35 -12.08 4.31 0.08
C ALA A 35 -11.73 4.20 -1.41
N GLU A 36 -12.76 4.19 -2.28
CA GLU A 36 -12.63 4.14 -3.74
C GLU A 36 -12.78 5.53 -4.36
N TYR A 37 -11.87 5.88 -5.24
CA TYR A 37 -11.97 7.02 -6.14
C TYR A 37 -12.05 6.52 -7.57
N LYS A 38 -13.18 6.72 -8.23
CA LYS A 38 -13.42 6.21 -9.58
C LYS A 38 -12.68 7.04 -10.62
N GLY A 39 -11.85 6.38 -11.38
CA GLY A 39 -11.20 6.93 -12.54
C GLY A 39 -11.91 6.55 -13.85
N THR A 40 -11.29 6.90 -14.96
CA THR A 40 -11.80 6.65 -16.32
C THR A 40 -10.88 5.72 -17.13
N THR A 41 -9.74 5.32 -16.55
CA THR A 41 -8.77 4.45 -17.22
C THR A 41 -8.78 3.04 -16.63
N ASN A 42 -8.15 2.11 -17.34
CA ASN A 42 -7.93 0.75 -16.86
C ASN A 42 -6.74 0.60 -15.89
N LYS A 43 -6.22 1.71 -15.36
CA LYS A 43 -5.15 1.69 -14.37
C LYS A 43 -5.71 1.82 -12.96
N VAL A 44 -5.14 1.06 -12.06
CA VAL A 44 -5.51 1.05 -10.65
C VAL A 44 -4.30 1.43 -9.80
N VAL A 45 -4.48 2.36 -8.89
CA VAL A 45 -3.55 2.55 -7.77
C VAL A 45 -4.18 1.93 -6.53
N MET A 46 -3.53 0.95 -5.93
CA MET A 46 -3.96 0.37 -4.67
C MET A 46 -3.01 0.77 -3.56
N ILE A 47 -3.51 1.54 -2.60
CA ILE A 47 -2.76 2.04 -1.45
C ILE A 47 -3.08 1.18 -0.24
N ILE A 48 -2.09 0.46 0.29
CA ILE A 48 -2.19 -0.18 1.60
C ILE A 48 -1.52 0.73 2.62
N VAL A 49 -2.30 1.20 3.58
CA VAL A 49 -1.84 2.16 4.57
C VAL A 49 -0.93 1.50 5.63
N TRP A 50 -0.35 2.30 6.51
CA TRP A 50 0.49 1.80 7.59
C TRP A 50 -0.30 0.93 8.58
N LYS A 51 0.41 0.24 9.47
CA LYS A 51 -0.19 -0.60 10.52
C LYS A 51 -1.15 0.21 11.39
N TRP A 52 -2.39 -0.30 11.56
CA TRP A 52 -3.50 0.35 12.27
C TRP A 52 -3.95 1.68 11.63
N GLY A 53 -3.57 1.90 10.39
CA GLY A 53 -3.97 3.10 9.67
C GLY A 53 -5.38 2.96 9.11
N THR A 54 -6.14 4.03 9.24
CA THR A 54 -7.42 4.22 8.54
C THR A 54 -7.19 4.69 7.11
N THR A 55 -8.21 4.62 6.27
CA THR A 55 -8.17 5.10 4.88
C THR A 55 -7.81 6.59 4.77
N SER A 56 -8.13 7.41 5.76
CA SER A 56 -7.75 8.83 5.80
C SER A 56 -6.27 9.05 6.18
N GLY A 57 -5.80 8.36 7.21
CA GLY A 57 -4.47 8.60 7.80
C GLY A 57 -4.32 9.97 8.46
N TYR A 58 -3.11 10.28 8.91
CA TYR A 58 -2.80 11.60 9.49
C TYR A 58 -3.06 12.73 8.47
N GLN A 59 -3.80 13.76 8.88
CA GLN A 59 -4.20 14.90 8.03
C GLN A 59 -4.82 14.49 6.68
N ASN A 60 -5.53 13.38 6.64
CA ASN A 60 -6.16 12.87 5.42
C ASN A 60 -5.18 12.53 4.28
N LYS A 61 -3.92 12.25 4.57
CA LYS A 61 -2.87 12.10 3.55
C LYS A 61 -3.19 11.07 2.47
N TYR A 62 -3.78 9.93 2.83
CA TYR A 62 -4.05 8.88 1.84
C TYR A 62 -5.22 9.23 0.92
N ILE A 63 -6.30 9.77 1.46
CA ILE A 63 -7.44 10.22 0.65
C ILE A 63 -7.08 11.45 -0.19
N THR A 64 -6.19 12.33 0.30
CA THR A 64 -5.67 13.46 -0.50
C THR A 64 -4.86 12.96 -1.69
N ILE A 65 -3.92 12.01 -1.49
CA ILE A 65 -3.18 11.37 -2.60
C ILE A 65 -4.16 10.72 -3.57
N ALA A 66 -5.11 9.95 -3.08
CA ALA A 66 -6.06 9.22 -3.91
C ALA A 66 -6.90 10.16 -4.78
N SER A 67 -7.45 11.24 -4.21
CA SER A 67 -8.18 12.25 -4.95
C SER A 67 -7.31 12.89 -6.04
N ASN A 68 -6.10 13.32 -5.69
CA ASN A 68 -5.17 13.96 -6.64
C ASN A 68 -4.82 13.04 -7.81
N LEU A 69 -4.54 11.75 -7.53
CA LEU A 69 -4.21 10.78 -8.58
C LEU A 69 -5.40 10.49 -9.49
N ALA A 70 -6.59 10.31 -8.91
CA ALA A 70 -7.80 10.08 -9.69
C ALA A 70 -8.17 11.28 -10.57
N GLU A 71 -8.10 12.50 -10.02
CA GLU A 71 -8.41 13.73 -10.76
C GLU A 71 -7.39 14.02 -11.88
N LYS A 72 -6.09 13.86 -11.57
CA LYS A 72 -5.03 14.27 -12.49
C LYS A 72 -4.74 13.23 -13.58
N TYR A 73 -4.81 11.95 -13.26
CA TYR A 73 -4.42 10.85 -14.16
C TYR A 73 -5.59 9.98 -14.60
N GLY A 74 -6.79 10.22 -14.08
CA GLY A 74 -8.00 9.44 -14.42
C GLY A 74 -7.90 7.97 -13.97
N VAL A 75 -7.06 7.66 -13.00
CA VAL A 75 -6.86 6.29 -12.49
C VAL A 75 -7.89 5.96 -11.41
N ASN A 76 -8.25 4.69 -11.32
CA ASN A 76 -9.04 4.21 -10.19
C ASN A 76 -8.12 4.07 -8.97
N VAL A 77 -8.50 4.60 -7.82
CA VAL A 77 -7.67 4.52 -6.62
C VAL A 77 -8.45 3.87 -5.49
N PHE A 78 -7.85 2.85 -4.89
CA PHE A 78 -8.39 2.15 -3.72
C PHE A 78 -7.44 2.35 -2.55
N VAL A 79 -7.91 3.01 -1.50
CA VAL A 79 -7.18 3.13 -0.24
C VAL A 79 -7.72 2.09 0.72
N VAL A 80 -6.90 1.14 1.10
CA VAL A 80 -7.28 0.00 1.93
C VAL A 80 -6.77 0.21 3.35
N GLU A 81 -7.68 0.19 4.31
CA GLU A 81 -7.36 0.13 5.74
C GLU A 81 -6.42 -1.04 6.04
N ASN A 82 -5.54 -0.85 7.01
CA ASN A 82 -4.65 -1.91 7.46
C ASN A 82 -4.87 -2.20 8.95
N PRO A 83 -5.87 -3.01 9.29
CA PRO A 83 -6.21 -3.31 10.67
C PRO A 83 -5.12 -4.14 11.35
N TRP A 84 -5.08 -4.10 12.68
CA TRP A 84 -4.07 -4.84 13.45
C TRP A 84 -4.05 -6.34 13.15
N ILE A 85 -5.19 -6.92 12.80
CA ILE A 85 -5.36 -8.35 12.50
C ILE A 85 -4.69 -8.78 11.20
N SER A 86 -4.46 -7.86 10.26
CA SER A 86 -3.80 -8.14 8.97
C SER A 86 -2.38 -8.72 9.13
N ARG A 87 -1.73 -8.47 10.28
CA ARG A 87 -0.38 -8.98 10.57
C ARG A 87 -0.36 -10.47 10.90
N ASP A 88 -1.47 -11.03 11.33
CA ASP A 88 -1.55 -12.44 11.73
C ASP A 88 -1.59 -13.33 10.47
N ASP A 89 -2.28 -12.87 9.42
CA ASP A 89 -2.18 -13.45 8.08
C ASP A 89 -2.13 -12.35 7.00
N PRO A 90 -0.96 -11.73 6.79
CA PRO A 90 -0.81 -10.66 5.80
C PRO A 90 -1.00 -11.14 4.36
N LYS A 91 -0.81 -12.44 4.09
CA LYS A 91 -1.08 -13.02 2.77
C LYS A 91 -2.58 -13.06 2.51
N LEU A 92 -3.37 -13.59 3.43
CA LEU A 92 -4.82 -13.62 3.31
C LEU A 92 -5.39 -12.20 3.20
N PHE A 93 -4.89 -11.25 4.00
CA PHE A 93 -5.32 -9.87 3.93
C PHE A 93 -5.15 -9.26 2.53
N ILE A 94 -3.95 -9.38 1.94
CA ILE A 94 -3.71 -8.81 0.61
C ILE A 94 -4.48 -9.56 -0.49
N GLU A 95 -4.71 -10.87 -0.35
CA GLU A 95 -5.56 -11.64 -1.27
C GLU A 95 -7.02 -11.17 -1.21
N CYS A 96 -7.59 -10.97 -0.01
CA CYS A 96 -8.94 -10.43 0.15
C CYS A 96 -9.08 -9.02 -0.43
N ALA A 97 -8.12 -8.14 -0.14
CA ALA A 97 -8.11 -6.78 -0.66
C ALA A 97 -8.03 -6.75 -2.19
N MET A 98 -7.21 -7.61 -2.78
CA MET A 98 -7.08 -7.73 -4.23
C MET A 98 -8.32 -8.29 -4.90
N ASN A 99 -8.95 -9.32 -4.31
CA ASN A 99 -10.21 -9.87 -4.81
C ASN A 99 -11.31 -8.80 -4.82
N PHE A 100 -11.37 -7.99 -3.76
CA PHE A 100 -12.30 -6.86 -3.70
C PHE A 100 -12.04 -5.87 -4.85
N VAL A 101 -10.80 -5.42 -5.05
CA VAL A 101 -10.43 -4.49 -6.14
C VAL A 101 -10.77 -5.09 -7.50
N GLU A 102 -10.47 -6.37 -7.73
CA GLU A 102 -10.81 -7.06 -8.98
C GLU A 102 -12.32 -7.07 -9.25
N GLU A 103 -13.12 -7.31 -8.22
CA GLU A 103 -14.58 -7.27 -8.32
C GLU A 103 -15.10 -5.87 -8.69
N GLN A 104 -14.56 -4.81 -8.05
CA GLN A 104 -14.96 -3.43 -8.36
C GLN A 104 -14.56 -3.03 -9.80
N MET A 105 -13.37 -3.42 -10.25
CA MET A 105 -12.92 -3.15 -11.62
C MET A 105 -13.81 -3.85 -12.65
N LYS A 106 -14.18 -5.12 -12.43
CA LYS A 106 -15.15 -5.83 -13.29
C LYS A 106 -16.53 -5.16 -13.30
N LYS A 107 -17.05 -4.74 -12.14
CA LYS A 107 -18.31 -3.98 -12.05
C LYS A 107 -18.25 -2.66 -12.81
N SER A 108 -17.08 -2.05 -12.90
CA SER A 108 -16.83 -0.81 -13.66
C SER A 108 -16.59 -1.06 -15.17
N GLY A 109 -16.64 -2.31 -15.63
CA GLY A 109 -16.52 -2.68 -17.04
C GLY A 109 -15.07 -2.84 -17.53
N PHE A 110 -14.10 -3.00 -16.63
CA PHE A 110 -12.71 -3.21 -16.99
C PHE A 110 -12.33 -4.69 -16.85
N ASP A 111 -12.11 -5.38 -17.96
CA ASP A 111 -11.64 -6.76 -17.99
C ASP A 111 -10.12 -6.87 -18.01
N ASP A 112 -9.44 -5.91 -18.65
CA ASP A 112 -7.99 -5.79 -18.66
C ASP A 112 -7.54 -4.49 -17.98
N TRP A 113 -6.72 -4.61 -16.93
CA TRP A 113 -6.28 -3.50 -16.12
C TRP A 113 -4.93 -3.80 -15.44
N GLU A 114 -4.22 -2.74 -15.08
CA GLU A 114 -2.90 -2.81 -14.44
C GLU A 114 -2.95 -2.21 -13.02
N ILE A 115 -2.14 -2.77 -12.12
CA ILE A 115 -2.03 -2.30 -10.73
C ILE A 115 -0.70 -1.58 -10.54
N TYR A 116 -0.79 -0.41 -9.90
CA TYR A 116 0.32 0.31 -9.30
C TYR A 116 0.14 0.24 -7.78
N GLY A 117 0.94 -0.60 -7.13
CA GLY A 117 0.88 -0.80 -5.68
C GLY A 117 1.64 0.30 -4.94
N MET A 118 0.99 0.96 -4.02
CA MET A 118 1.62 1.87 -3.06
C MET A 118 1.42 1.32 -1.65
N GLY A 119 2.48 1.29 -0.86
CA GLY A 119 2.38 0.88 0.53
C GLY A 119 3.18 1.81 1.43
N HIS A 120 2.71 1.98 2.66
CA HIS A 120 3.42 2.69 3.70
C HIS A 120 3.64 1.80 4.92
N SER A 121 4.88 1.72 5.41
CA SER A 121 5.25 0.92 6.59
C SER A 121 4.87 -0.56 6.43
N ALA A 122 3.96 -1.10 7.23
CA ALA A 122 3.47 -2.47 7.11
C ALA A 122 2.80 -2.74 5.75
N GLY A 123 2.06 -1.79 5.19
CA GLY A 123 1.47 -1.91 3.85
C GLY A 123 2.53 -2.02 2.76
N ALA A 124 3.65 -1.31 2.91
CA ALA A 124 4.80 -1.45 2.01
C ALA A 124 5.45 -2.83 2.12
N HIS A 125 5.59 -3.36 3.34
CA HIS A 125 6.08 -4.72 3.57
C HIS A 125 5.17 -5.77 2.90
N PHE A 126 3.85 -5.63 3.01
CA PHE A 126 2.90 -6.57 2.41
C PHE A 126 3.00 -6.57 0.89
N TRP A 127 3.00 -5.40 0.25
CA TRP A 127 3.22 -5.29 -1.19
C TRP A 127 4.54 -5.90 -1.62
N GLY A 128 5.63 -5.52 -0.97
CA GLY A 128 6.97 -6.00 -1.31
C GLY A 128 7.12 -7.52 -1.19
N ARG A 129 6.40 -8.15 -0.26
CA ARG A 129 6.51 -9.58 0.02
C ARG A 129 5.57 -10.44 -0.81
N PHE A 130 4.37 -9.95 -1.18
CA PHE A 130 3.32 -10.78 -1.75
C PHE A 130 2.89 -10.37 -3.17
N TRP A 131 3.60 -9.44 -3.82
CA TRP A 131 3.31 -8.98 -5.18
C TRP A 131 3.18 -10.14 -6.20
N TYR A 132 3.92 -11.22 -6.00
CA TYR A 132 3.97 -12.37 -6.92
C TYR A 132 2.64 -13.11 -7.02
N LEU A 133 1.72 -12.90 -6.11
CA LEU A 133 0.36 -13.43 -6.18
C LEU A 133 -0.48 -12.73 -7.25
N PHE A 134 -0.03 -11.56 -7.72
CA PHE A 134 -0.84 -10.67 -8.57
C PHE A 134 -0.06 -10.25 -9.82
N PRO A 135 -0.20 -10.97 -10.95
CA PRO A 135 0.57 -10.71 -12.17
C PRO A 135 0.27 -9.36 -12.83
N ARG A 136 -0.84 -8.72 -12.44
CA ARG A 136 -1.24 -7.38 -12.91
C ARG A 136 -0.46 -6.24 -12.25
N VAL A 137 0.33 -6.50 -11.21
CA VAL A 137 1.15 -5.49 -10.53
C VAL A 137 2.34 -5.12 -11.39
N LYS A 138 2.38 -3.89 -11.89
CA LYS A 138 3.40 -3.37 -12.83
C LYS A 138 4.35 -2.36 -12.20
N LYS A 139 3.91 -1.65 -11.15
CA LYS A 139 4.73 -0.70 -10.41
C LYS A 139 4.54 -0.89 -8.91
N LEU A 140 5.61 -0.71 -8.15
CA LEU A 140 5.57 -0.69 -6.68
C LEU A 140 6.28 0.54 -6.13
N LEU A 141 5.56 1.29 -5.30
CA LEU A 141 6.10 2.34 -4.46
C LEU A 141 6.00 1.90 -2.99
N LEU A 142 7.13 1.54 -2.42
CA LEU A 142 7.23 1.06 -1.04
C LEU A 142 7.81 2.17 -0.16
N ILE A 143 6.99 2.79 0.66
CA ILE A 143 7.38 3.90 1.52
C ILE A 143 7.65 3.38 2.92
N ASN A 144 8.88 3.50 3.33
CA ASN A 144 9.39 3.10 4.63
C ASN A 144 8.94 1.69 5.06
N PRO A 145 9.18 0.66 4.20
CA PRO A 145 8.77 -0.71 4.51
C PRO A 145 9.38 -1.20 5.82
N VAL A 146 8.63 -2.01 6.56
CA VAL A 146 9.14 -2.69 7.75
C VAL A 146 10.15 -3.75 7.31
N LEU A 147 11.45 -3.47 7.44
CA LEU A 147 12.53 -4.34 6.98
C LEU A 147 12.89 -5.42 8.00
N SER A 148 12.75 -5.16 9.30
CA SER A 148 13.08 -6.10 10.39
C SER A 148 12.23 -7.38 10.38
N VAL A 149 11.05 -7.35 9.78
CA VAL A 149 10.14 -8.50 9.72
C VAL A 149 10.42 -9.36 8.50
N ASN A 150 10.91 -10.59 8.72
CA ASN A 150 11.17 -11.55 7.62
C ASN A 150 12.03 -10.97 6.47
N PHE A 151 13.05 -10.17 6.79
CA PHE A 151 13.88 -9.42 5.84
C PHE A 151 14.32 -10.22 4.61
N PHE A 152 14.86 -11.42 4.81
CA PHE A 152 15.37 -12.22 3.69
C PHE A 152 14.27 -12.61 2.70
N LYS A 153 13.08 -12.98 3.19
CA LYS A 153 11.94 -13.29 2.31
C LYS A 153 11.43 -12.07 1.56
N LEU A 154 11.42 -10.91 2.21
CA LEU A 154 11.09 -9.63 1.57
C LEU A 154 12.13 -9.31 0.48
N LYS A 155 13.41 -9.36 0.82
CA LYS A 155 14.52 -9.09 -0.11
C LYS A 155 14.46 -10.00 -1.34
N ASP A 156 14.31 -11.30 -1.15
CA ASP A 156 14.25 -12.27 -2.26
C ASP A 156 13.05 -11.97 -3.18
N ALA A 157 11.89 -11.64 -2.61
CA ALA A 157 10.72 -11.24 -3.38
C ALA A 157 10.97 -9.95 -4.19
N LEU A 158 11.65 -8.96 -3.60
CA LEU A 158 11.97 -7.71 -4.28
C LEU A 158 13.03 -7.88 -5.38
N ILE A 159 14.01 -8.77 -5.19
CA ILE A 159 14.96 -9.14 -6.25
C ILE A 159 14.20 -9.77 -7.43
N ALA A 160 13.29 -10.69 -7.16
CA ALA A 160 12.50 -11.39 -8.17
C ALA A 160 11.43 -10.51 -8.86
N TYR A 161 11.08 -9.36 -8.31
CA TYR A 161 10.08 -8.47 -8.91
C TYR A 161 10.55 -7.97 -10.28
N PRO A 162 9.78 -8.19 -11.37
CA PRO A 162 10.29 -7.95 -12.73
C PRO A 162 10.05 -6.54 -13.27
N TRP A 163 9.33 -5.69 -12.53
CA TRP A 163 8.88 -4.39 -13.02
C TRP A 163 9.48 -3.22 -12.23
N GLU A 164 8.93 -2.01 -12.41
CA GLU A 164 9.39 -0.80 -11.73
C GLU A 164 9.15 -0.85 -10.22
N LEU A 165 10.21 -0.65 -9.45
CA LEU A 165 10.19 -0.65 -7.98
C LEU A 165 10.92 0.59 -7.43
N LYS A 166 10.24 1.34 -6.59
CA LYS A 166 10.83 2.42 -5.79
C LYS A 166 10.64 2.09 -4.32
N ILE A 167 11.75 2.06 -3.59
CA ILE A 167 11.75 1.92 -2.13
C ILE A 167 12.22 3.25 -1.57
N ILE A 168 11.38 3.88 -0.79
CA ILE A 168 11.71 5.11 -0.05
C ILE A 168 11.98 4.73 1.39
N GLN A 169 13.15 5.06 1.91
CA GLN A 169 13.52 4.74 3.30
C GLN A 169 14.10 5.97 3.99
N TRP A 170 13.77 6.15 5.28
CA TRP A 170 14.33 7.24 6.06
C TRP A 170 15.62 6.85 6.74
N SER A 171 16.56 7.79 6.75
CA SER A 171 17.86 7.60 7.39
C SER A 171 17.77 7.46 8.92
N LYS A 172 16.71 7.95 9.54
CA LYS A 172 16.48 7.87 10.99
C LYS A 172 15.46 6.80 11.41
N ASP A 173 15.00 5.97 10.47
CA ASP A 173 14.12 4.86 10.82
C ASP A 173 14.89 3.75 11.56
N HIS A 174 14.22 3.09 12.49
CA HIS A 174 14.82 1.99 13.25
C HIS A 174 15.27 0.82 12.38
N ASP A 175 14.66 0.65 11.20
CA ASP A 175 15.02 -0.40 10.23
C ASP A 175 16.09 0.04 9.23
N PHE A 176 16.61 1.29 9.33
CA PHE A 176 17.56 1.85 8.37
C PHE A 176 18.84 1.01 8.21
N PHE A 177 19.26 0.32 9.25
CA PHE A 177 20.46 -0.54 9.20
C PHE A 177 20.34 -1.73 8.21
N TYR A 178 19.13 -2.09 7.79
CA TYR A 178 18.91 -3.08 6.72
C TYR A 178 19.09 -2.52 5.31
N VAL A 179 19.07 -1.19 5.13
CA VAL A 179 19.08 -0.54 3.82
C VAL A 179 20.31 -0.91 2.96
N PRO A 180 21.54 -0.98 3.51
CA PRO A 180 22.70 -1.45 2.73
C PRO A 180 22.53 -2.87 2.18
N LEU A 181 21.75 -3.71 2.84
CA LEU A 181 21.48 -5.07 2.40
C LEU A 181 20.49 -5.15 1.22
N LEU A 182 19.86 -4.02 0.85
CA LEU A 182 19.01 -3.88 -0.32
C LEU A 182 19.79 -3.54 -1.61
N ASP A 183 21.10 -3.29 -1.52
CA ASP A 183 21.91 -2.96 -2.70
C ASP A 183 21.77 -3.96 -3.86
N PRO A 184 21.68 -5.29 -3.63
CA PRO A 184 21.47 -6.27 -4.70
C PRO A 184 20.14 -6.12 -5.45
N ILE A 185 19.19 -5.33 -4.94
CA ILE A 185 17.90 -5.08 -5.61
C ILE A 185 18.04 -4.01 -6.70
N LYS A 186 19.00 -3.10 -6.55
CA LYS A 186 19.15 -1.92 -7.40
C LYS A 186 19.46 -2.31 -8.86
N THR A 187 18.65 -1.78 -9.76
CA THR A 187 18.82 -1.88 -11.22
C THR A 187 18.32 -0.56 -11.85
N ASP A 188 18.33 -0.45 -13.16
CA ASP A 188 17.75 0.73 -13.85
C ASP A 188 16.26 0.92 -13.52
N GLN A 189 15.52 -0.17 -13.31
CA GLN A 189 14.09 -0.15 -13.00
C GLN A 189 13.79 -0.16 -11.49
N LYS A 190 14.77 -0.46 -10.65
CA LYS A 190 14.59 -0.63 -9.21
C LYS A 190 15.52 0.31 -8.44
N GLN A 191 14.95 1.17 -7.63
CA GLN A 191 15.69 2.18 -6.89
C GLN A 191 15.39 2.12 -5.39
N VAL A 192 16.43 2.36 -4.59
CA VAL A 192 16.32 2.60 -3.16
C VAL A 192 16.73 4.04 -2.91
N ILE A 193 15.80 4.85 -2.44
CA ILE A 193 15.94 6.30 -2.23
C ILE A 193 15.93 6.54 -0.73
N ILE A 194 16.94 7.25 -0.25
CA ILE A 194 17.08 7.60 1.16
C ILE A 194 16.63 9.04 1.34
N LEU A 195 15.70 9.25 2.26
CA LEU A 195 15.25 10.59 2.67
C LEU A 195 15.79 10.91 4.07
N ASP A 196 16.34 12.10 4.20
CA ASP A 196 16.77 12.64 5.48
C ASP A 196 15.70 13.56 6.07
N TRP A 197 15.70 13.68 7.42
CA TRP A 197 14.92 14.70 8.15
C TRP A 197 13.38 14.54 8.15
N VAL A 198 12.83 13.46 7.63
CA VAL A 198 11.42 13.08 7.82
C VAL A 198 11.26 12.12 9.00
N ASN A 199 10.09 12.12 9.65
CA ASN A 199 9.75 11.09 10.62
C ASN A 199 8.96 9.94 9.96
N HIS A 200 8.78 8.84 10.70
CA HIS A 200 8.09 7.63 10.18
C HIS A 200 6.68 7.91 9.66
N GLU A 201 6.01 8.89 10.21
CA GLU A 201 4.61 9.22 9.91
C GLU A 201 4.45 10.29 8.84
N PHE A 202 5.55 10.98 8.42
CA PHE A 202 5.51 12.20 7.62
C PHE A 202 4.61 13.29 8.25
N SER A 203 4.68 13.44 9.56
CA SER A 203 3.79 14.32 10.30
C SER A 203 4.35 15.74 10.51
N ASN A 204 5.58 16.01 10.11
CA ASN A 204 6.13 17.36 10.05
C ASN A 204 5.71 18.05 8.74
N ASP A 205 5.57 19.38 8.76
CA ASP A 205 4.94 20.17 7.69
C ASP A 205 5.47 19.84 6.28
N TRP A 206 6.78 19.90 6.08
CA TRP A 206 7.36 19.60 4.76
C TRP A 206 7.39 18.08 4.44
N GLY A 207 7.38 17.21 5.45
CA GLY A 207 7.29 15.78 5.27
C GLY A 207 5.93 15.37 4.73
N PHE A 208 4.87 16.05 5.14
CA PHE A 208 3.53 15.81 4.62
C PHE A 208 3.44 16.16 3.12
N ASP A 209 3.92 17.32 2.71
CA ASP A 209 3.93 17.74 1.29
C ASP A 209 4.78 16.78 0.44
N LEU A 210 5.94 16.37 0.96
CA LEU A 210 6.77 15.38 0.32
C LEU A 210 6.03 14.07 0.13
N PHE A 211 5.36 13.56 1.17
CA PHE A 211 4.58 12.31 1.09
C PHE A 211 3.49 12.39 0.01
N LEU A 212 2.79 13.52 -0.09
CA LEU A 212 1.78 13.74 -1.12
C LEU A 212 2.37 13.68 -2.53
N SER A 213 3.59 14.19 -2.71
CA SER A 213 4.25 14.21 -4.03
C SER A 213 4.85 12.88 -4.46
N LEU A 214 5.18 11.97 -3.53
CA LEU A 214 5.86 10.70 -3.85
C LEU A 214 5.08 9.83 -4.83
N ALA A 215 3.76 9.73 -4.65
CA ALA A 215 2.92 8.92 -5.53
C ALA A 215 2.91 9.44 -6.97
N GLU A 216 2.83 10.76 -7.16
CA GLU A 216 2.91 11.38 -8.49
C GLU A 216 4.28 11.17 -9.13
N GLN A 217 5.34 11.41 -8.37
CA GLN A 217 6.72 11.37 -8.86
C GLN A 217 7.16 9.95 -9.29
N TYR A 218 6.66 8.91 -8.62
CA TYR A 218 7.19 7.56 -8.79
C TYR A 218 6.22 6.54 -9.36
N LEU A 219 4.94 6.85 -9.46
CA LEU A 219 3.96 5.98 -10.12
C LEU A 219 3.59 6.47 -11.52
N PHE A 220 3.76 7.75 -11.81
CA PHE A 220 3.42 8.40 -13.08
C PHE A 220 4.58 9.21 -13.65
#